data_480df1a6b5ee20cc88bb442660bd67fe
#
_entry.id   480df1a6b5ee20cc88bb442660bd67fe
#
_cell.length_a   1.000
_cell.length_b   1.000
_cell.length_c   1.000
_cell.angle_alpha   90.00
_cell.angle_beta   90.00
_cell.angle_gamma   90.00
#
_symmetry.space_group_name_H-M   'P 1'
#
loop_
_entity.id
_entity.type
_entity.pdbx_description
1 polymer ?
#
loop_
_entity_poly.entity_id
_entity_poly.type
_entity_poly.pdbx_seq_one_letter_code
_entity_poly.pdbx_strand_id
1 'polypeptide(L)'
;MDALKNPVGWFEIHVADLDRARKFYEAVFDQTLTPLPSGDPQVQMLMFQGDRTQHGASGALIFHPMKQPSTEGALVYFSCEDCEVQSALAIQQGGQVFKHKFSIGPNGFIAIIGDSEGNAIGLHSNR
;
A
#
# COMPACT_ATOMS: atom_id res chain seq x y z
N MET A 1 -6.56 -26.65 -19.48
CA MET A 1 -6.69 -25.18 -19.69
C MET A 1 -6.34 -24.47 -18.40
N ASP A 2 -5.47 -23.50 -18.49
CA ASP A 2 -5.06 -22.74 -17.31
C ASP A 2 -6.14 -21.77 -16.88
N ALA A 3 -6.27 -21.59 -15.56
CA ALA A 3 -7.14 -20.57 -15.03
C ALA A 3 -6.62 -19.18 -15.41
N LEU A 4 -7.53 -18.21 -15.56
CA LEU A 4 -7.15 -16.83 -15.77
C LEU A 4 -6.43 -16.31 -14.53
N LYS A 5 -5.32 -15.61 -14.74
CA LYS A 5 -4.56 -15.00 -13.66
C LYS A 5 -5.02 -13.57 -13.45
N ASN A 6 -4.91 -13.10 -12.22
CA ASN A 6 -5.06 -11.68 -11.96
C ASN A 6 -3.93 -10.93 -12.67
N PRO A 7 -4.21 -9.76 -13.28
CA PRO A 7 -3.21 -9.09 -14.11
C PRO A 7 -2.03 -8.54 -13.32
N VAL A 8 -2.22 -8.20 -12.04
CA VAL A 8 -1.15 -7.62 -11.23
C VAL A 8 -0.47 -8.71 -10.42
N GLY A 9 0.85 -8.86 -10.61
CA GLY A 9 1.64 -9.82 -9.86
C GLY A 9 2.59 -9.20 -8.83
N TRP A 10 2.81 -7.89 -8.91
CA TRP A 10 3.72 -7.16 -8.03
C TRP A 10 3.41 -5.68 -8.12
N PHE A 11 3.64 -4.95 -7.02
CA PHE A 11 3.52 -3.50 -7.05
C PHE A 11 4.70 -2.87 -6.32
N GLU A 12 4.99 -1.60 -6.66
CA GLU A 12 6.00 -0.81 -5.97
C GLU A 12 5.45 0.57 -5.67
N ILE A 13 5.68 1.03 -4.46
CA ILE A 13 5.26 2.36 -4.01
C ILE A 13 6.51 3.18 -3.74
N HIS A 14 6.66 4.28 -4.45
CA HIS A 14 7.82 5.16 -4.29
C HIS A 14 7.69 5.98 -3.02
N VAL A 15 8.77 6.06 -2.27
CA VAL A 15 8.81 6.79 -1.00
C VAL A 15 10.03 7.70 -0.97
N ALA A 16 9.95 8.80 -0.22
CA ALA A 16 11.07 9.73 -0.07
C ALA A 16 11.97 9.32 1.11
N ASP A 17 11.39 8.73 2.15
CA ASP A 17 12.11 8.30 3.35
C ASP A 17 11.63 6.89 3.70
N LEU A 18 12.50 5.92 3.47
CA LEU A 18 12.14 4.52 3.61
C LEU A 18 11.82 4.13 5.06
N ASP A 19 12.57 4.67 6.04
CA ASP A 19 12.31 4.39 7.44
C ASP A 19 10.98 4.97 7.90
N ARG A 20 10.69 6.18 7.50
CA ARG A 20 9.41 6.83 7.82
C ARG A 20 8.25 6.07 7.21
N ALA A 21 8.38 5.70 5.93
CA ALA A 21 7.35 4.94 5.23
C ALA A 21 7.14 3.57 5.86
N ARG A 22 8.24 2.88 6.25
CA ARG A 22 8.13 1.59 6.91
C ARG A 22 7.30 1.68 8.19
N LYS A 23 7.56 2.68 9.03
CA LYS A 23 6.81 2.86 10.27
C LYS A 23 5.32 3.05 9.99
N PHE A 24 5.01 3.85 8.97
CA PHE A 24 3.64 4.10 8.58
C PHE A 24 2.95 2.79 8.17
N TYR A 25 3.53 2.07 7.21
CA TYR A 25 2.88 0.89 6.64
C TYR A 25 2.83 -0.28 7.64
N GLU A 26 3.86 -0.45 8.47
CA GLU A 26 3.84 -1.49 9.49
C GLU A 26 2.74 -1.24 10.52
N ALA A 27 2.54 0.01 10.93
CA ALA A 27 1.52 0.34 11.91
C ALA A 27 0.10 0.30 11.34
N VAL A 28 -0.09 0.85 10.14
CA VAL A 28 -1.44 0.97 9.55
C VAL A 28 -1.97 -0.39 9.11
N PHE A 29 -1.12 -1.24 8.54
CA PHE A 29 -1.54 -2.51 7.95
C PHE A 29 -1.08 -3.75 8.72
N ASP A 30 -0.52 -3.57 9.90
CA ASP A 30 -0.03 -4.67 10.72
C ASP A 30 0.91 -5.57 9.92
N GLN A 31 1.90 -4.94 9.30
CA GLN A 31 2.89 -5.60 8.46
C GLN A 31 4.26 -5.54 9.09
N THR A 32 5.12 -6.45 8.70
CA THR A 32 6.56 -6.37 8.96
C THR A 32 7.25 -6.38 7.61
N LEU A 33 7.91 -5.26 7.27
CA LEU A 33 8.61 -5.16 6.00
C LEU A 33 10.05 -5.61 6.15
N THR A 34 10.57 -6.30 5.14
CA THR A 34 11.93 -6.84 5.16
C THR A 34 12.72 -6.32 3.96
N PRO A 35 14.05 -6.12 4.12
CA PRO A 35 14.87 -5.67 3.01
C PRO A 35 14.82 -6.63 1.83
N LEU A 36 14.77 -6.06 0.63
CA LEU A 36 14.78 -6.81 -0.63
C LEU A 36 15.90 -6.24 -1.51
N PRO A 37 16.83 -7.07 -1.98
CA PRO A 37 17.87 -6.58 -2.89
C PRO A 37 17.28 -6.06 -4.19
N SER A 38 17.74 -4.88 -4.61
CA SER A 38 17.29 -4.26 -5.86
C SER A 38 18.25 -4.51 -7.02
N GLY A 39 19.49 -4.87 -6.72
CA GLY A 39 20.54 -4.98 -7.72
C GLY A 39 21.23 -3.67 -8.04
N ASP A 40 20.76 -2.56 -7.49
CA ASP A 40 21.34 -1.23 -7.68
C ASP A 40 21.60 -0.62 -6.30
N PRO A 41 22.87 -0.26 -5.97
CA PRO A 41 23.19 0.27 -4.65
C PRO A 41 22.50 1.59 -4.31
N GLN A 42 22.01 2.33 -5.30
CA GLN A 42 21.28 3.59 -5.06
C GLN A 42 19.80 3.38 -4.81
N VAL A 43 19.28 2.18 -5.07
CA VAL A 43 17.85 1.86 -4.93
C VAL A 43 17.68 0.92 -3.75
N GLN A 44 16.85 1.31 -2.79
CA GLN A 44 16.60 0.53 -1.59
C GLN A 44 15.13 0.12 -1.55
N MET A 45 14.87 -1.11 -1.15
CA MET A 45 13.53 -1.67 -1.14
C MET A 45 13.25 -2.39 0.18
N LEU A 46 12.00 -2.29 0.62
CA LEU A 46 11.43 -3.07 1.72
C LEU A 46 10.20 -3.80 1.21
N MET A 47 10.20 -5.12 1.35
CA MET A 47 9.13 -5.98 0.85
C MET A 47 8.05 -6.18 1.89
N PHE A 48 6.79 -6.06 1.49
CA PHE A 48 5.66 -6.44 2.32
C PHE A 48 5.62 -7.96 2.51
N GLN A 49 5.09 -8.40 3.64
CA GLN A 49 4.79 -9.81 3.84
C GLN A 49 3.74 -10.26 2.82
N GLY A 50 3.90 -11.45 2.29
CA GLY A 50 2.95 -11.97 1.33
C GLY A 50 3.13 -13.45 1.12
N ASP A 51 2.08 -14.08 0.60
CA ASP A 51 2.05 -15.49 0.28
C ASP A 51 1.50 -15.61 -1.14
N ARG A 52 2.31 -16.15 -2.04
CA ARG A 52 1.94 -16.27 -3.46
C ARG A 52 0.74 -17.17 -3.70
N THR A 53 0.39 -18.01 -2.72
CA THR A 53 -0.76 -18.90 -2.82
C THR A 53 -2.05 -18.22 -2.44
N GLN A 54 -1.98 -17.02 -1.86
CA GLN A 54 -3.14 -16.27 -1.42
C GLN A 54 -3.59 -15.27 -2.49
N HIS A 55 -4.82 -14.78 -2.31
CA HIS A 55 -5.37 -13.74 -3.18
C HIS A 55 -4.56 -12.46 -3.05
N GLY A 56 -4.45 -11.75 -4.16
CA GLY A 56 -3.78 -10.45 -4.20
C GLY A 56 -2.33 -10.55 -4.64
N ALA A 57 -1.65 -9.43 -4.60
CA ALA A 57 -0.24 -9.30 -4.96
C ALA A 57 0.54 -8.75 -3.78
N SER A 58 1.75 -9.24 -3.59
CA SER A 58 2.70 -8.59 -2.71
C SER A 58 3.47 -7.53 -3.48
N GLY A 59 4.22 -6.72 -2.77
CA GLY A 59 4.99 -5.65 -3.38
C GLY A 59 6.00 -5.08 -2.40
N ALA A 60 6.50 -3.89 -2.71
CA ALA A 60 7.54 -3.26 -1.92
C ALA A 60 7.37 -1.75 -1.85
N LEU A 61 7.90 -1.18 -0.77
CA LEU A 61 8.25 0.24 -0.74
C LEU A 61 9.62 0.38 -1.38
N ILE A 62 9.80 1.41 -2.20
CA ILE A 62 11.04 1.61 -2.93
C ILE A 62 11.50 3.07 -2.81
N PHE A 63 12.76 3.24 -2.41
CA PHE A 63 13.44 4.52 -2.55
C PHE A 63 14.30 4.50 -3.80
N HIS A 64 14.03 5.42 -4.70
CA HIS A 64 14.78 5.59 -5.94
C HIS A 64 15.11 7.07 -6.10
N PRO A 65 16.40 7.44 -6.27
CA PRO A 65 16.79 8.86 -6.27
C PRO A 65 16.14 9.68 -7.38
N MET A 66 15.67 9.04 -8.46
CA MET A 66 15.06 9.72 -9.58
C MET A 66 13.53 9.67 -9.58
N LYS A 67 12.91 9.09 -8.55
CA LYS A 67 11.45 8.93 -8.46
C LYS A 67 10.92 9.56 -7.20
N GLN A 68 9.72 10.13 -7.28
CA GLN A 68 9.09 10.81 -6.15
C GLN A 68 7.74 10.17 -5.84
N PRO A 69 7.32 10.18 -4.55
CA PRO A 69 5.94 9.85 -4.21
C PRO A 69 4.97 10.82 -4.86
N SER A 70 3.75 10.37 -5.11
CA SER A 70 2.76 11.17 -5.84
C SER A 70 1.35 10.72 -5.51
N THR A 71 0.39 11.68 -5.61
CA THR A 71 -1.04 11.34 -5.58
C THR A 71 -1.57 10.99 -6.96
N GLU A 72 -0.74 11.12 -7.99
CA GLU A 72 -1.13 10.88 -9.38
C GLU A 72 -0.70 9.49 -9.84
N GLY A 73 -1.30 9.01 -10.90
CA GLY A 73 -0.97 7.73 -11.49
C GLY A 73 -1.84 6.60 -10.95
N ALA A 74 -1.26 5.41 -10.86
CA ALA A 74 -2.00 4.24 -10.40
C ALA A 74 -2.36 4.35 -8.93
N LEU A 75 -3.52 3.79 -8.57
CA LEU A 75 -3.99 3.73 -7.19
C LEU A 75 -3.97 2.27 -6.74
N VAL A 76 -3.21 2.00 -5.70
CA VAL A 76 -3.09 0.65 -5.13
C VAL A 76 -4.06 0.54 -3.95
N TYR A 77 -4.92 -0.47 -4.00
CA TYR A 77 -5.87 -0.75 -2.92
C TYR A 77 -5.31 -1.83 -2.00
N PHE A 78 -5.31 -1.54 -0.71
CA PHE A 78 -5.00 -2.51 0.32
C PHE A 78 -6.30 -3.09 0.85
N SER A 79 -6.37 -4.41 0.94
CA SER A 79 -7.51 -5.08 1.55
C SER A 79 -7.42 -5.01 3.07
N CYS A 80 -8.53 -4.69 3.71
CA CYS A 80 -8.60 -4.64 5.16
C CYS A 80 -9.97 -5.10 5.63
N GLU A 81 -10.11 -5.33 6.93
CA GLU A 81 -11.38 -5.77 7.47
C GLU A 81 -12.42 -4.66 7.50
N ASP A 82 -11.97 -3.45 7.82
CA ASP A 82 -12.85 -2.28 7.93
C ASP A 82 -12.03 -1.04 7.59
N CYS A 83 -12.37 -0.37 6.50
CA CYS A 83 -11.67 0.84 6.04
C CYS A 83 -11.58 1.91 7.12
N GLU A 84 -12.58 2.01 8.01
CA GLU A 84 -12.59 3.01 9.08
C GLU A 84 -11.40 2.84 10.02
N VAL A 85 -11.03 1.60 10.33
CA VAL A 85 -9.91 1.32 11.25
C VAL A 85 -8.59 1.80 10.65
N GLN A 86 -8.32 1.44 9.41
CA GLN A 86 -7.07 1.83 8.75
C GLN A 86 -7.02 3.33 8.48
N SER A 87 -8.16 3.95 8.18
CA SER A 87 -8.23 5.41 8.02
C SER A 87 -7.81 6.13 9.29
N ALA A 88 -8.31 5.67 10.44
CA ALA A 88 -7.95 6.26 11.73
C ALA A 88 -6.46 6.07 12.06
N LEU A 89 -5.94 4.87 11.79
CA LEU A 89 -4.52 4.57 11.99
C LEU A 89 -3.64 5.41 11.08
N ALA A 90 -4.07 5.65 9.85
CA ALA A 90 -3.32 6.48 8.91
C ALA A 90 -3.12 7.89 9.44
N ILE A 91 -4.15 8.49 10.01
CA ILE A 91 -4.05 9.83 10.62
C ILE A 91 -3.06 9.81 11.77
N GLN A 92 -3.11 8.79 12.64
CA GLN A 92 -2.21 8.67 13.78
C GLN A 92 -0.75 8.53 13.35
N GLN A 93 -0.51 7.94 12.19
CA GLN A 93 0.84 7.63 11.71
C GLN A 93 1.37 8.65 10.70
N GLY A 94 0.78 9.84 10.66
CA GLY A 94 1.30 10.93 9.83
C GLY A 94 0.74 11.00 8.43
N GLY A 95 -0.31 10.22 8.15
CA GLY A 95 -1.03 10.29 6.89
C GLY A 95 -2.25 11.19 6.96
N GLN A 96 -3.09 11.07 5.96
CA GLN A 96 -4.32 11.86 5.83
C GLN A 96 -5.44 10.97 5.32
N VAL A 97 -6.67 11.47 5.42
CA VAL A 97 -7.82 10.85 4.76
C VAL A 97 -8.28 11.78 3.66
N PHE A 98 -8.15 11.36 2.41
CA PHE A 98 -8.61 12.13 1.25
C PHE A 98 -10.09 11.89 0.99
N LYS A 99 -10.57 10.68 1.22
CA LYS A 99 -11.98 10.35 1.10
C LYS A 99 -12.35 9.32 2.17
N HIS A 100 -13.30 9.68 3.02
CA HIS A 100 -13.77 8.81 4.09
C HIS A 100 -14.52 7.60 3.55
N LYS A 101 -14.55 6.52 4.35
CA LYS A 101 -15.22 5.28 4.01
C LYS A 101 -16.62 5.52 3.45
N PHE A 102 -16.92 4.89 2.32
CA PHE A 102 -18.24 4.94 1.71
C PHE A 102 -18.53 3.63 0.98
N SER A 103 -19.83 3.34 0.83
CA SER A 103 -20.27 2.13 0.15
C SER A 103 -20.11 2.25 -1.35
N ILE A 104 -19.64 1.18 -1.98
CA ILE A 104 -19.60 1.06 -3.44
C ILE A 104 -20.58 -0.01 -3.93
N GLY A 105 -21.62 -0.29 -3.12
CA GLY A 105 -22.65 -1.24 -3.46
C GLY A 105 -22.26 -2.68 -3.12
N PRO A 106 -22.56 -3.64 -3.99
CA PRO A 106 -22.34 -5.05 -3.66
C PRO A 106 -20.87 -5.43 -3.47
N ASN A 107 -19.94 -4.59 -3.92
CA ASN A 107 -18.51 -4.88 -3.78
C ASN A 107 -17.89 -4.32 -2.50
N GLY A 108 -18.69 -3.77 -1.60
CA GLY A 108 -18.24 -3.40 -0.27
C GLY A 108 -18.01 -1.91 -0.06
N PHE A 109 -16.90 -1.56 0.56
CA PHE A 109 -16.58 -0.19 0.96
C PHE A 109 -15.17 0.17 0.56
N ILE A 110 -14.94 1.45 0.25
CA ILE A 110 -13.60 1.96 0.01
C ILE A 110 -13.38 3.24 0.79
N ALA A 111 -12.10 3.58 0.97
CA ALA A 111 -11.64 4.87 1.43
C ALA A 111 -10.34 5.20 0.69
N ILE A 112 -10.00 6.47 0.61
CA ILE A 112 -8.74 6.90 0.01
C ILE A 112 -7.98 7.67 1.07
N ILE A 113 -6.75 7.23 1.33
CA ILE A 113 -5.88 7.86 2.32
C ILE A 113 -4.61 8.39 1.65
N GLY A 114 -3.94 9.30 2.33
CA GLY A 114 -2.58 9.68 2.01
C GLY A 114 -1.64 8.95 2.97
N ASP A 115 -0.57 8.37 2.44
CA ASP A 115 0.44 7.75 3.29
C ASP A 115 1.37 8.81 3.89
N SER A 116 2.38 8.39 4.64
CA SER A 116 3.34 9.31 5.27
C SER A 116 4.18 10.07 4.25
N GLU A 117 4.20 9.64 3.00
CA GLU A 117 5.05 10.19 1.95
C GLU A 117 4.30 11.05 0.94
N GLY A 118 2.97 11.16 1.08
CA GLY A 118 2.15 11.91 0.15
C GLY A 118 1.61 11.11 -1.02
N ASN A 119 1.72 9.79 -0.98
CA ASN A 119 1.06 8.94 -1.98
C ASN A 119 -0.42 8.77 -1.64
N ALA A 120 -1.26 8.65 -2.67
CA ALA A 120 -2.64 8.23 -2.49
C ALA A 120 -2.71 6.71 -2.48
N ILE A 121 -3.40 6.16 -1.48
CA ILE A 121 -3.57 4.72 -1.28
C ILE A 121 -5.06 4.45 -1.10
N GLY A 122 -5.56 3.43 -1.79
CA GLY A 122 -6.93 2.97 -1.59
C GLY A 122 -7.01 1.93 -0.49
N LEU A 123 -8.14 1.91 0.19
CA LEU A 123 -8.51 0.87 1.16
C LEU A 123 -9.80 0.23 0.68
N HIS A 124 -9.89 -1.09 0.80
CA HIS A 124 -11.10 -1.82 0.45
C HIS A 124 -11.45 -2.80 1.56
N SER A 125 -12.73 -2.81 1.95
CA SER A 125 -13.23 -3.77 2.92
C SER A 125 -14.64 -4.22 2.53
N ASN A 126 -15.05 -5.37 3.07
CA ASN A 126 -16.39 -5.91 2.80
C ASN A 126 -17.42 -5.43 3.82
N ARG A 127 -16.96 -4.72 4.85
CA ARG A 127 -17.85 -4.16 5.88
C ARG A 127 -17.33 -2.82 6.37
#